data_4c7e0150d7b14d63286db01f89c2a4b9
#
_entry.id   4c7e0150d7b14d63286db01f89c2a4b9
#
_cell.length_a   1.000
_cell.length_b   1.000
_cell.length_c   1.000
_cell.angle_alpha   90.00
_cell.angle_beta   90.00
_cell.angle_gamma   90.00
#
_symmetry.space_group_name_H-M   'P 1'
#
loop_
_entity.id
_entity.type
_entity.pdbx_description
1 polymer ?
#
loop_
_entity_poly.entity_id
_entity_poly.type
_entity_poly.pdbx_seq_one_letter_code
_entity_poly.pdbx_strand_id
1 'polypeptide(L)'
;MTIRTRFAPSPTGYIHLGNVRTALYTYLVARAHQGDFILRIEDTDQARFVEGAEEMILETLNWLGLNWDEGPTLNNPKEESGNFGPYHQTDRRDIYIKWAKKMISEGLAYADPYTPEEVQVFRDKAKAEKRAFLYRDHRPENPPEWQLGMPLRFKVPEIKRYSWKDAVMGELSAGPEALDDFILIKADGLPTYNFAHIIDDFEMQVTHVIRGSEYIASTPKYLSLYEALKITPPILAHVPHIMAPSGNKKLGKRDGAKSVTEYRSEGILPEAMLNFLAQLGWNDGTEQEIFSKAELIEKFSLDRVQKSGARFDEQRLIWLNGQWIRSLSLDDLYSRCQSFWGEEAKNADESYKKRVLELAQDRLKTLQDLPKLTSYFFVEPEIDTELIDGNKQLRKLTDDERRELLSIARQEFEKITDWTPETIQNCLNELLETTGQKPGILFSLVRIVTTWAPFSPQLNDTLALIGKEKTLQRIDNYLQK
;
A
#
# COMPACT_ATOMS: atom_id res chain seq x y z
N MET A 1 -20.35 10.76 -22.08
CA MET A 1 -20.07 9.34 -21.77
C MET A 1 -19.49 9.32 -20.37
N THR A 2 -20.06 8.55 -19.46
CA THR A 2 -19.56 8.43 -18.08
C THR A 2 -18.16 7.80 -18.10
N ILE A 3 -17.22 8.33 -17.32
CA ILE A 3 -15.91 7.74 -17.14
C ILE A 3 -16.08 6.42 -16.38
N ARG A 4 -15.56 5.33 -16.92
CA ARG A 4 -15.58 4.01 -16.29
C ARG A 4 -14.17 3.45 -16.26
N THR A 5 -13.71 3.18 -15.08
CA THR A 5 -12.37 2.63 -14.84
C THR A 5 -12.50 1.27 -14.15
N ARG A 6 -11.43 0.48 -14.17
CA ARG A 6 -11.43 -0.80 -13.45
C ARG A 6 -10.09 -1.08 -12.79
N PHE A 7 -10.13 -1.57 -11.57
CA PHE A 7 -9.05 -2.33 -10.98
C PHE A 7 -9.33 -3.81 -11.20
N ALA A 8 -8.36 -4.51 -11.75
CA ALA A 8 -8.55 -5.89 -12.21
C ALA A 8 -7.41 -6.79 -11.69
N PRO A 9 -7.40 -7.09 -10.38
CA PRO A 9 -6.38 -7.92 -9.77
C PRO A 9 -6.60 -9.41 -10.07
N SER A 10 -5.48 -10.15 -10.18
CA SER A 10 -5.52 -11.62 -10.16
C SER A 10 -5.27 -12.12 -8.75
N PRO A 11 -6.06 -13.07 -8.21
CA PRO A 11 -5.91 -13.61 -6.87
C PRO A 11 -4.77 -14.65 -6.79
N THR A 12 -3.56 -14.26 -7.20
CA THR A 12 -2.37 -15.12 -7.29
C THR A 12 -1.35 -14.86 -6.18
N GLY A 13 -1.77 -14.20 -5.10
CA GLY A 13 -0.97 -13.88 -3.94
C GLY A 13 -1.37 -12.56 -3.27
N TYR A 14 -0.56 -12.16 -2.30
CA TYR A 14 -0.83 -10.95 -1.52
C TYR A 14 -0.72 -9.69 -2.39
N ILE A 15 -1.67 -8.77 -2.16
CA ILE A 15 -1.66 -7.48 -2.84
C ILE A 15 -0.47 -6.64 -2.37
N HIS A 16 0.34 -6.14 -3.28
CA HIS A 16 1.51 -5.33 -2.97
C HIS A 16 1.28 -3.84 -3.29
N LEU A 17 2.12 -2.96 -2.73
CA LEU A 17 2.01 -1.51 -2.87
C LEU A 17 1.81 -1.02 -4.31
N GLY A 18 2.45 -1.66 -5.29
CA GLY A 18 2.30 -1.29 -6.70
C GLY A 18 0.89 -1.50 -7.24
N ASN A 19 0.24 -2.61 -6.84
CA ASN A 19 -1.14 -2.90 -7.24
C ASN A 19 -2.09 -1.91 -6.56
N VAL A 20 -1.90 -1.65 -5.26
CA VAL A 20 -2.73 -0.71 -4.50
C VAL A 20 -2.59 0.72 -5.04
N ARG A 21 -1.36 1.16 -5.43
CA ARG A 21 -1.18 2.45 -6.10
C ARG A 21 -1.94 2.51 -7.43
N THR A 22 -1.91 1.43 -8.21
CA THR A 22 -2.67 1.36 -9.47
C THR A 22 -4.17 1.44 -9.20
N ALA A 23 -4.68 0.72 -8.18
CA ALA A 23 -6.08 0.81 -7.74
C ALA A 23 -6.45 2.23 -7.32
N LEU A 24 -5.58 2.90 -6.53
CA LEU A 24 -5.78 4.29 -6.12
C LEU A 24 -5.87 5.24 -7.31
N TYR A 25 -4.93 5.17 -8.25
CA TYR A 25 -4.95 6.04 -9.44
C TYR A 25 -6.19 5.81 -10.28
N THR A 26 -6.59 4.55 -10.44
CA THR A 26 -7.81 4.16 -11.14
C THR A 26 -9.06 4.72 -10.46
N TYR A 27 -9.13 4.61 -9.14
CA TYR A 27 -10.20 5.18 -8.31
C TYR A 27 -10.25 6.71 -8.42
N LEU A 28 -9.09 7.38 -8.32
CA LEU A 28 -9.02 8.84 -8.39
C LEU A 28 -9.49 9.37 -9.75
N VAL A 29 -9.11 8.70 -10.86
CA VAL A 29 -9.61 9.07 -12.21
C VAL A 29 -11.14 8.93 -12.29
N ALA A 30 -11.71 7.84 -11.78
CA ALA A 30 -13.18 7.70 -11.76
C ALA A 30 -13.83 8.80 -10.93
N ARG A 31 -13.40 9.01 -9.70
CA ARG A 31 -14.03 9.95 -8.76
C ARG A 31 -13.87 11.41 -9.16
N ALA A 32 -12.72 11.80 -9.73
CA ALA A 32 -12.50 13.16 -10.26
C ALA A 32 -13.51 13.54 -11.35
N HIS A 33 -14.08 12.55 -12.04
CA HIS A 33 -15.05 12.76 -13.12
C HIS A 33 -16.46 12.26 -12.77
N GLN A 34 -16.76 11.98 -11.49
CA GLN A 34 -18.04 11.43 -11.05
C GLN A 34 -18.41 10.14 -11.81
N GLY A 35 -17.42 9.34 -12.15
CA GLY A 35 -17.55 8.11 -12.91
C GLY A 35 -17.52 6.87 -12.02
N ASP A 36 -17.60 5.70 -12.67
CA ASP A 36 -17.67 4.40 -12.02
C ASP A 36 -16.29 3.78 -11.87
N PHE A 37 -16.03 3.19 -10.71
CA PHE A 37 -14.86 2.38 -10.40
C PHE A 37 -15.28 0.93 -10.24
N ILE A 38 -14.84 0.06 -11.15
CA ILE A 38 -15.19 -1.35 -11.23
C ILE A 38 -14.09 -2.18 -10.56
N LEU A 39 -14.46 -3.19 -9.80
CA LEU A 39 -13.58 -4.24 -9.33
C LEU A 39 -13.88 -5.53 -10.09
N ARG A 40 -12.92 -6.02 -10.90
CA ARG A 40 -13.01 -7.28 -11.64
C ARG A 40 -11.94 -8.25 -11.19
N ILE A 41 -12.30 -9.46 -10.84
CA ILE A 41 -11.37 -10.51 -10.42
C ILE A 41 -10.89 -11.29 -11.64
N GLU A 42 -9.60 -11.23 -11.93
CA GLU A 42 -8.98 -11.94 -13.05
C GLU A 42 -8.40 -13.28 -12.60
N ASP A 43 -9.28 -14.23 -12.39
CA ASP A 43 -9.02 -15.55 -11.80
C ASP A 43 -8.84 -16.68 -12.85
N THR A 44 -8.62 -16.35 -14.12
CA THR A 44 -8.43 -17.35 -15.20
C THR A 44 -7.16 -18.18 -15.08
N ASP A 45 -6.20 -17.78 -14.25
CA ASP A 45 -4.99 -18.55 -13.95
C ASP A 45 -5.18 -19.39 -12.69
N GLN A 46 -5.95 -20.46 -12.83
CA GLN A 46 -6.29 -21.37 -11.74
C GLN A 46 -5.07 -22.09 -11.13
N ALA A 47 -4.00 -22.25 -11.90
CA ALA A 47 -2.76 -22.90 -11.40
C ALA A 47 -2.02 -22.05 -10.37
N ARG A 48 -2.21 -20.73 -10.40
CA ARG A 48 -1.59 -19.77 -9.46
C ARG A 48 -2.59 -19.17 -8.47
N PHE A 49 -3.81 -19.68 -8.44
CA PHE A 49 -4.81 -19.23 -7.47
C PHE A 49 -4.33 -19.45 -6.03
N VAL A 50 -4.52 -18.46 -5.18
CA VAL A 50 -4.18 -18.51 -3.74
C VAL A 50 -5.45 -18.27 -2.94
N GLU A 51 -5.82 -19.24 -2.13
CA GLU A 51 -6.98 -19.14 -1.23
C GLU A 51 -6.81 -17.95 -0.27
N GLY A 52 -7.88 -17.18 -0.06
CA GLY A 52 -7.88 -15.98 0.79
C GLY A 52 -7.28 -14.72 0.14
N ALA A 53 -6.72 -14.83 -1.08
CA ALA A 53 -6.13 -13.66 -1.75
C ALA A 53 -7.20 -12.66 -2.21
N GLU A 54 -8.36 -13.13 -2.60
CA GLU A 54 -9.48 -12.28 -2.99
C GLU A 54 -10.02 -11.50 -1.80
N GLU A 55 -10.35 -12.17 -0.72
CA GLU A 55 -10.82 -11.55 0.52
C GLU A 55 -9.85 -10.47 0.99
N MET A 56 -8.55 -10.74 0.91
CA MET A 56 -7.53 -9.75 1.26
C MET A 56 -7.53 -8.53 0.34
N ILE A 57 -7.79 -8.72 -0.97
CA ILE A 57 -7.94 -7.61 -1.92
C ILE A 57 -9.12 -6.73 -1.51
N LEU A 58 -10.29 -7.34 -1.26
CA LEU A 58 -11.51 -6.65 -0.85
C LEU A 58 -11.32 -5.89 0.46
N GLU A 59 -10.75 -6.54 1.48
CA GLU A 59 -10.44 -5.94 2.78
C GLU A 59 -9.44 -4.77 2.66
N THR A 60 -8.42 -4.92 1.82
CA THR A 60 -7.42 -3.86 1.61
C THR A 60 -8.05 -2.62 0.96
N LEU A 61 -8.87 -2.81 -0.07
CA LEU A 61 -9.57 -1.70 -0.73
C LEU A 61 -10.56 -1.03 0.22
N ASN A 62 -11.31 -1.82 0.99
CA ASN A 62 -12.26 -1.31 1.98
C ASN A 62 -11.54 -0.53 3.09
N TRP A 63 -10.44 -1.05 3.64
CA TRP A 63 -9.63 -0.36 4.65
C TRP A 63 -9.13 1.00 4.16
N LEU A 64 -8.73 1.10 2.88
CA LEU A 64 -8.32 2.34 2.24
C LEU A 64 -9.52 3.23 1.83
N GLY A 65 -10.75 2.74 1.97
CA GLY A 65 -11.94 3.44 1.51
C GLY A 65 -12.00 3.62 -0.01
N LEU A 66 -11.37 2.72 -0.77
CA LEU A 66 -11.44 2.66 -2.24
C LEU A 66 -12.66 1.83 -2.67
N ASN A 67 -13.84 2.30 -2.30
CA ASN A 67 -15.10 1.61 -2.56
C ASN A 67 -15.40 1.58 -4.07
N TRP A 68 -15.72 0.40 -4.57
CA TRP A 68 -16.12 0.18 -5.98
C TRP A 68 -17.64 0.23 -6.14
N ASP A 69 -18.07 0.58 -7.35
CA ASP A 69 -19.48 0.71 -7.69
C ASP A 69 -20.06 -0.60 -8.22
N GLU A 70 -19.21 -1.36 -8.92
CA GLU A 70 -19.56 -2.64 -9.52
C GLU A 70 -18.46 -3.69 -9.24
N GLY A 71 -18.85 -4.89 -8.90
CA GLY A 71 -17.93 -5.99 -8.59
C GLY A 71 -18.44 -6.92 -7.49
N PRO A 72 -17.59 -7.81 -6.95
CA PRO A 72 -17.87 -8.64 -5.80
C PRO A 72 -18.25 -7.81 -4.57
N THR A 73 -19.14 -8.30 -3.72
CA THR A 73 -19.49 -7.61 -2.48
C THR A 73 -18.47 -7.92 -1.37
N LEU A 74 -18.26 -6.95 -0.48
CA LEU A 74 -17.29 -7.10 0.61
C LEU A 74 -17.61 -8.26 1.56
N ASN A 75 -18.92 -8.47 1.83
CA ASN A 75 -19.36 -9.46 2.82
C ASN A 75 -19.40 -10.87 2.26
N ASN A 76 -19.57 -11.01 0.95
CA ASN A 76 -19.61 -12.29 0.27
C ASN A 76 -19.06 -12.13 -1.15
N PRO A 77 -17.81 -12.50 -1.42
CA PRO A 77 -17.22 -12.36 -2.75
C PRO A 77 -17.98 -13.06 -3.88
N LYS A 78 -18.79 -14.07 -3.55
CA LYS A 78 -19.64 -14.77 -4.54
C LYS A 78 -20.91 -13.99 -4.93
N GLU A 79 -21.25 -12.97 -4.16
CA GLU A 79 -22.31 -12.03 -4.51
C GLU A 79 -21.72 -10.83 -5.21
N GLU A 80 -22.37 -10.40 -6.27
CA GLU A 80 -21.88 -9.32 -7.11
C GLU A 80 -22.94 -8.21 -7.23
N SER A 81 -22.46 -6.99 -7.37
CA SER A 81 -23.29 -5.81 -7.60
C SER A 81 -22.86 -5.11 -8.88
N GLY A 82 -23.82 -4.62 -9.66
CA GLY A 82 -23.57 -3.90 -10.91
C GLY A 82 -24.37 -4.44 -12.10
N ASN A 83 -24.19 -3.78 -13.25
CA ASN A 83 -25.03 -4.02 -14.44
C ASN A 83 -24.31 -4.86 -15.53
N PHE A 84 -23.01 -5.12 -15.37
CA PHE A 84 -22.15 -5.73 -16.41
C PHE A 84 -21.49 -7.04 -15.95
N GLY A 85 -22.00 -7.62 -14.86
CA GLY A 85 -21.50 -8.91 -14.34
C GLY A 85 -21.65 -10.08 -15.32
N PRO A 86 -21.10 -11.23 -14.99
CA PRO A 86 -20.29 -11.51 -13.79
C PRO A 86 -18.97 -10.71 -13.74
N TYR A 87 -18.43 -10.47 -12.52
CA TYR A 87 -17.16 -9.74 -12.35
C TYR A 87 -15.98 -10.65 -12.03
N HIS A 88 -16.21 -11.97 -11.90
CA HIS A 88 -15.18 -13.01 -11.94
C HIS A 88 -15.00 -13.51 -13.36
N GLN A 89 -13.77 -13.54 -13.86
CA GLN A 89 -13.52 -13.95 -15.25
C GLN A 89 -13.85 -15.40 -15.53
N THR A 90 -13.69 -16.30 -14.55
CA THR A 90 -14.10 -17.72 -14.72
C THR A 90 -15.60 -17.88 -14.97
N ASP A 91 -16.45 -17.02 -14.42
CA ASP A 91 -17.91 -17.04 -14.60
C ASP A 91 -18.35 -16.42 -15.93
N ARG A 92 -17.45 -15.78 -16.67
CA ARG A 92 -17.68 -15.14 -17.97
C ARG A 92 -17.36 -16.05 -19.16
N ARG A 93 -17.11 -17.33 -18.92
CA ARG A 93 -16.67 -18.29 -19.94
C ARG A 93 -17.53 -18.27 -21.21
N ASP A 94 -18.84 -18.23 -21.09
CA ASP A 94 -19.75 -18.21 -22.24
C ASP A 94 -19.60 -16.96 -23.10
N ILE A 95 -19.31 -15.82 -22.49
CA ILE A 95 -19.03 -14.56 -23.18
C ILE A 95 -17.79 -14.74 -24.06
N TYR A 96 -16.69 -15.27 -23.50
CA TYR A 96 -15.46 -15.49 -24.27
C TYR A 96 -15.64 -16.51 -25.39
N ILE A 97 -16.38 -17.58 -25.16
CA ILE A 97 -16.69 -18.58 -26.19
C ILE A 97 -17.51 -17.97 -27.32
N LYS A 98 -18.49 -17.12 -27.01
CA LYS A 98 -19.26 -16.37 -28.01
C LYS A 98 -18.37 -15.51 -28.90
N TRP A 99 -17.48 -14.72 -28.30
CA TRP A 99 -16.52 -13.92 -29.02
C TRP A 99 -15.52 -14.75 -29.82
N ALA A 100 -15.03 -15.86 -29.28
CA ALA A 100 -14.16 -16.81 -29.95
C ALA A 100 -14.79 -17.38 -31.22
N LYS A 101 -16.06 -17.84 -31.13
CA LYS A 101 -16.82 -18.33 -32.30
C LYS A 101 -17.02 -17.28 -33.37
N LYS A 102 -17.30 -16.03 -32.98
CA LYS A 102 -17.38 -14.91 -33.91
C LYS A 102 -16.05 -14.70 -34.64
N MET A 103 -14.92 -14.71 -33.90
CA MET A 103 -13.60 -14.54 -34.51
C MET A 103 -13.26 -15.68 -35.48
N ILE A 104 -13.64 -16.92 -35.18
CA ILE A 104 -13.45 -18.04 -36.11
C ILE A 104 -14.26 -17.83 -37.41
N SER A 105 -15.52 -17.42 -37.29
CA SER A 105 -16.39 -17.19 -38.47
C SER A 105 -15.91 -16.03 -39.35
N GLU A 106 -15.19 -15.07 -38.77
CA GLU A 106 -14.58 -13.94 -39.47
C GLU A 106 -13.14 -14.24 -39.96
N GLY A 107 -12.61 -15.43 -39.74
CA GLY A 107 -11.27 -15.86 -40.15
C GLY A 107 -10.14 -15.18 -39.34
N LEU A 108 -10.48 -14.64 -38.16
CA LEU A 108 -9.57 -13.94 -37.24
C LEU A 108 -8.95 -14.85 -36.18
N ALA A 109 -9.37 -16.10 -36.11
CA ALA A 109 -8.85 -17.08 -35.16
C ALA A 109 -8.83 -18.49 -35.78
N TYR A 110 -7.94 -19.34 -35.32
CA TYR A 110 -7.80 -20.72 -35.75
C TYR A 110 -7.48 -21.65 -34.59
N ALA A 111 -7.92 -22.92 -34.70
CA ALA A 111 -7.54 -23.94 -33.76
C ALA A 111 -6.04 -24.26 -33.89
N ASP A 112 -5.36 -24.31 -32.76
CA ASP A 112 -3.93 -24.65 -32.68
C ASP A 112 -3.79 -26.18 -32.62
N PRO A 113 -3.28 -26.84 -33.68
CA PRO A 113 -3.16 -28.28 -33.69
C PRO A 113 -1.91 -28.81 -32.99
N TYR A 114 -0.95 -27.93 -32.68
CA TYR A 114 0.37 -28.35 -32.22
C TYR A 114 0.42 -28.60 -30.72
N THR A 115 1.12 -29.71 -30.38
CA THR A 115 1.44 -30.00 -28.97
C THR A 115 2.50 -29.08 -28.42
N PRO A 116 2.62 -28.97 -27.10
CA PRO A 116 3.71 -28.18 -26.46
C PRO A 116 5.11 -28.61 -26.94
N GLU A 117 5.31 -29.92 -27.18
CA GLU A 117 6.57 -30.51 -27.64
C GLU A 117 6.90 -30.05 -29.09
N GLU A 118 5.92 -30.06 -29.98
CA GLU A 118 6.08 -29.55 -31.34
C GLU A 118 6.40 -28.04 -31.38
N VAL A 119 5.69 -27.27 -30.56
CA VAL A 119 5.99 -25.85 -30.41
C VAL A 119 7.40 -25.62 -29.87
N GLN A 120 7.87 -26.49 -28.96
CA GLN A 120 9.23 -26.40 -28.44
C GLN A 120 10.27 -26.65 -29.55
N VAL A 121 10.03 -27.60 -30.44
CA VAL A 121 10.90 -27.85 -31.62
C VAL A 121 10.99 -26.59 -32.50
N PHE A 122 9.87 -25.89 -32.74
CA PHE A 122 9.89 -24.64 -33.48
C PHE A 122 10.73 -23.53 -32.79
N ARG A 123 10.63 -23.44 -31.47
CA ARG A 123 11.43 -22.49 -30.66
C ARG A 123 12.94 -22.81 -30.75
N ASP A 124 13.28 -24.08 -30.62
CA ASP A 124 14.69 -24.54 -30.65
C ASP A 124 15.30 -24.29 -32.02
N LYS A 125 14.54 -24.50 -33.10
CA LYS A 125 14.95 -24.18 -34.46
C LYS A 125 15.21 -22.67 -34.64
N ALA A 126 14.29 -21.82 -34.22
CA ALA A 126 14.43 -20.36 -34.26
C ALA A 126 15.66 -19.90 -33.46
N LYS A 127 15.90 -20.49 -32.30
CA LYS A 127 17.07 -20.22 -31.46
C LYS A 127 18.38 -20.62 -32.14
N ALA A 128 18.42 -21.80 -32.77
CA ALA A 128 19.59 -22.28 -33.56
C ALA A 128 19.89 -21.34 -34.74
N GLU A 129 18.87 -20.83 -35.36
CA GLU A 129 18.95 -19.84 -36.48
C GLU A 129 19.20 -18.40 -35.97
N LYS A 130 19.35 -18.18 -34.66
CA LYS A 130 19.54 -16.86 -33.99
C LYS A 130 18.47 -15.81 -34.38
N ARG A 131 17.25 -16.23 -34.62
CA ARG A 131 16.10 -15.36 -34.91
C ARG A 131 15.07 -15.42 -33.78
N ALA A 132 14.24 -14.40 -33.70
CA ALA A 132 13.10 -14.43 -32.78
C ALA A 132 12.11 -15.54 -33.19
N PHE A 133 11.59 -16.26 -32.22
CA PHE A 133 10.48 -17.18 -32.45
C PHE A 133 9.19 -16.37 -32.59
N LEU A 134 8.53 -16.57 -33.73
CA LEU A 134 7.22 -15.98 -34.03
C LEU A 134 6.27 -17.10 -34.41
N TYR A 135 5.17 -17.24 -33.65
CA TYR A 135 4.21 -18.30 -33.88
C TYR A 135 3.51 -18.15 -35.23
N ARG A 136 3.30 -16.93 -35.72
CA ARG A 136 2.71 -16.64 -37.04
C ARG A 136 3.44 -17.27 -38.20
N ASP A 137 4.74 -17.60 -38.04
CA ASP A 137 5.55 -18.29 -39.09
C ASP A 137 5.21 -19.80 -39.16
N HIS A 138 4.42 -20.30 -38.21
CA HIS A 138 4.04 -21.70 -38.07
C HIS A 138 2.52 -21.90 -38.15
N ARG A 139 1.80 -20.98 -38.79
CA ARG A 139 0.36 -21.12 -38.98
C ARG A 139 0.06 -22.43 -39.75
N PRO A 140 -0.87 -23.26 -39.28
CA PRO A 140 -1.28 -24.44 -40.06
C PRO A 140 -1.97 -24.01 -41.37
N GLU A 141 -1.66 -24.67 -42.47
CA GLU A 141 -2.31 -24.42 -43.77
C GLU A 141 -3.80 -24.73 -43.71
N ASN A 142 -4.15 -25.89 -43.09
CA ASN A 142 -5.50 -26.36 -42.91
C ASN A 142 -5.77 -26.61 -41.42
N PRO A 143 -6.11 -25.57 -40.64
CA PRO A 143 -6.42 -25.78 -39.23
C PRO A 143 -7.66 -26.65 -39.04
N PRO A 144 -7.68 -27.56 -38.06
CA PRO A 144 -8.87 -28.33 -37.76
C PRO A 144 -10.02 -27.42 -37.29
N GLU A 145 -11.22 -27.96 -37.33
CA GLU A 145 -12.37 -27.32 -36.69
C GLU A 145 -12.10 -27.18 -35.17
N TRP A 146 -12.29 -26.00 -34.64
CA TRP A 146 -12.03 -25.73 -33.22
C TRP A 146 -13.08 -26.41 -32.33
N GLN A 147 -12.62 -27.12 -31.32
CA GLN A 147 -13.41 -27.77 -30.29
C GLN A 147 -12.86 -27.42 -28.90
N LEU A 148 -13.71 -27.46 -27.89
CA LEU A 148 -13.26 -27.35 -26.50
C LEU A 148 -12.23 -28.45 -26.22
N GLY A 149 -11.14 -28.09 -25.56
CA GLY A 149 -10.00 -29.00 -25.38
C GLY A 149 -8.82 -28.67 -26.31
N MET A 150 -9.05 -27.85 -27.34
CA MET A 150 -8.00 -27.35 -28.23
C MET A 150 -7.72 -25.84 -27.96
N PRO A 151 -6.47 -25.40 -27.93
CA PRO A 151 -6.18 -23.99 -27.88
C PRO A 151 -6.70 -23.26 -29.12
N LEU A 152 -7.24 -22.06 -28.93
CA LEU A 152 -7.62 -21.16 -30.03
C LEU A 152 -6.64 -20.00 -30.08
N ARG A 153 -6.11 -19.69 -31.27
CA ARG A 153 -5.18 -18.57 -31.46
C ARG A 153 -5.81 -17.44 -32.26
N PHE A 154 -5.44 -16.22 -31.89
CA PHE A 154 -5.63 -15.03 -32.70
C PHE A 154 -4.73 -15.11 -33.95
N LYS A 155 -5.31 -14.91 -35.11
CA LYS A 155 -4.59 -14.75 -36.38
C LYS A 155 -4.42 -13.26 -36.63
N VAL A 156 -3.22 -12.72 -36.35
CA VAL A 156 -2.93 -11.30 -36.61
C VAL A 156 -3.18 -10.99 -38.08
N PRO A 157 -4.14 -10.10 -38.42
CA PRO A 157 -4.53 -9.89 -39.81
C PRO A 157 -3.47 -9.14 -40.62
N GLU A 158 -2.83 -8.16 -40.00
CA GLU A 158 -1.86 -7.28 -40.65
C GLU A 158 -0.63 -7.05 -39.76
N ILE A 159 0.52 -7.18 -40.33
CA ILE A 159 1.81 -6.98 -39.67
C ILE A 159 2.30 -5.58 -40.01
N LYS A 160 2.01 -4.63 -39.11
CA LYS A 160 2.32 -3.21 -39.27
C LYS A 160 2.88 -2.56 -38.01
N ARG A 161 3.29 -1.32 -38.10
CA ARG A 161 3.63 -0.49 -36.95
C ARG A 161 2.33 0.04 -36.30
N TYR A 162 2.25 -0.06 -35.00
CA TYR A 162 1.20 0.59 -34.19
C TYR A 162 1.78 1.81 -33.47
N SER A 163 1.03 2.90 -33.48
CA SER A 163 1.30 4.10 -32.69
C SER A 163 0.06 4.45 -31.88
N TRP A 164 0.27 4.88 -30.65
CA TRP A 164 -0.82 5.27 -29.75
C TRP A 164 -0.38 6.38 -28.82
N LYS A 165 -1.36 7.15 -28.33
CA LYS A 165 -1.14 8.15 -27.29
C LYS A 165 -1.48 7.53 -25.95
N ASP A 166 -0.49 7.43 -25.07
CA ASP A 166 -0.67 7.01 -23.69
C ASP A 166 -0.86 8.23 -22.80
N ALA A 167 -1.82 8.17 -21.86
CA ALA A 167 -2.15 9.32 -21.01
C ALA A 167 -1.03 9.71 -20.04
N VAL A 168 -0.11 8.79 -19.74
CA VAL A 168 1.05 9.04 -18.86
C VAL A 168 2.33 9.15 -19.67
N MET A 169 2.61 8.16 -20.53
CA MET A 169 3.88 8.04 -21.24
C MET A 169 3.96 8.96 -22.49
N GLY A 170 2.83 9.45 -22.98
CA GLY A 170 2.77 10.24 -24.20
C GLY A 170 2.74 9.39 -25.48
N GLU A 171 3.32 9.87 -26.57
CA GLU A 171 3.33 9.14 -27.85
C GLU A 171 4.26 7.93 -27.78
N LEU A 172 3.70 6.75 -28.06
CA LEU A 172 4.40 5.48 -28.09
C LEU A 172 4.18 4.79 -29.44
N SER A 173 5.15 3.99 -29.86
CA SER A 173 5.02 3.16 -31.05
C SER A 173 5.83 1.89 -30.96
N ALA A 174 5.38 0.84 -31.65
CA ALA A 174 6.13 -0.41 -31.80
C ALA A 174 5.97 -0.96 -33.21
N GLY A 175 7.04 -1.58 -33.72
CA GLY A 175 7.10 -2.12 -35.06
C GLY A 175 6.45 -3.50 -35.19
N PRO A 176 6.54 -4.05 -36.43
CA PRO A 176 5.98 -5.36 -36.78
C PRO A 176 6.51 -6.53 -35.95
N GLU A 177 7.71 -6.37 -35.41
CA GLU A 177 8.37 -7.35 -34.54
C GLU A 177 7.63 -7.61 -33.21
N ALA A 178 6.80 -6.67 -32.77
CA ALA A 178 5.99 -6.80 -31.56
C ALA A 178 4.70 -7.61 -31.77
N LEU A 179 4.35 -7.91 -33.04
CA LEU A 179 3.12 -8.61 -33.38
C LEU A 179 3.37 -10.09 -33.58
N ASP A 180 2.53 -10.92 -32.98
CA ASP A 180 2.55 -12.37 -33.14
C ASP A 180 1.17 -12.95 -32.83
N ASP A 181 0.91 -14.15 -33.35
CA ASP A 181 -0.29 -14.91 -33.03
C ASP A 181 -0.22 -15.39 -31.57
N PHE A 182 -1.25 -15.13 -30.80
CA PHE A 182 -1.30 -15.51 -29.39
C PHE A 182 -2.56 -16.29 -29.05
N ILE A 183 -2.49 -17.09 -27.99
CA ILE A 183 -3.63 -17.89 -27.53
C ILE A 183 -4.73 -16.96 -27.01
N LEU A 184 -5.96 -17.15 -27.49
CA LEU A 184 -7.18 -16.53 -27.01
C LEU A 184 -7.81 -17.38 -25.91
N ILE A 185 -8.12 -18.66 -26.27
CA ILE A 185 -8.69 -19.64 -25.35
C ILE A 185 -7.68 -20.77 -25.16
N LYS A 186 -7.43 -21.13 -23.92
CA LYS A 186 -6.57 -22.27 -23.53
C LYS A 186 -7.28 -23.61 -23.75
N ALA A 187 -6.55 -24.72 -23.70
CA ALA A 187 -7.11 -26.04 -23.78
C ALA A 187 -8.13 -26.35 -22.66
N ASP A 188 -7.99 -25.73 -21.48
CA ASP A 188 -8.97 -25.87 -20.39
C ASP A 188 -10.29 -25.12 -20.65
N GLY A 189 -10.38 -24.40 -21.76
CA GLY A 189 -11.53 -23.60 -22.17
C GLY A 189 -11.65 -22.24 -21.52
N LEU A 190 -10.66 -21.83 -20.72
CA LEU A 190 -10.57 -20.48 -20.16
C LEU A 190 -9.78 -19.55 -21.09
N PRO A 191 -10.07 -18.25 -21.11
CA PRO A 191 -9.31 -17.29 -21.90
C PRO A 191 -7.93 -17.07 -21.32
N THR A 192 -7.01 -16.60 -22.17
CA THR A 192 -5.79 -15.95 -21.66
C THR A 192 -6.09 -14.52 -21.24
N TYR A 193 -5.23 -13.97 -20.40
CA TYR A 193 -5.28 -12.54 -20.03
C TYR A 193 -5.38 -11.64 -21.27
N ASN A 194 -4.60 -11.94 -22.32
CA ASN A 194 -4.54 -11.10 -23.51
C ASN A 194 -5.88 -10.96 -24.25
N PHE A 195 -6.76 -11.92 -24.10
CA PHE A 195 -8.10 -11.89 -24.69
C PHE A 195 -9.15 -11.41 -23.71
N ALA A 196 -9.15 -11.97 -22.51
CA ALA A 196 -10.19 -11.72 -21.49
C ALA A 196 -10.33 -10.22 -21.19
N HIS A 197 -9.23 -9.54 -20.88
CA HIS A 197 -9.30 -8.12 -20.48
C HIS A 197 -9.85 -7.21 -21.58
N ILE A 198 -9.61 -7.51 -22.85
CA ILE A 198 -10.11 -6.70 -23.99
C ILE A 198 -11.64 -6.89 -24.13
N ILE A 199 -12.09 -8.14 -24.05
CA ILE A 199 -13.52 -8.45 -24.14
C ILE A 199 -14.26 -7.85 -22.95
N ASP A 200 -13.72 -8.02 -21.75
CA ASP A 200 -14.34 -7.50 -20.52
C ASP A 200 -14.36 -5.97 -20.48
N ASP A 201 -13.27 -5.33 -20.84
CA ASP A 201 -13.20 -3.87 -20.89
C ASP A 201 -14.24 -3.32 -21.89
N PHE A 202 -14.48 -3.99 -23.00
CA PHE A 202 -15.53 -3.63 -23.95
C PHE A 202 -16.95 -3.89 -23.41
N GLU A 203 -17.22 -5.12 -22.93
CA GLU A 203 -18.54 -5.52 -22.44
C GLU A 203 -18.93 -4.72 -21.18
N MET A 204 -17.96 -4.35 -20.32
CA MET A 204 -18.16 -3.51 -19.13
C MET A 204 -18.09 -2.00 -19.44
N GLN A 205 -17.95 -1.62 -20.70
CA GLN A 205 -17.88 -0.23 -21.17
C GLN A 205 -16.77 0.60 -20.48
N VAL A 206 -15.62 -0.02 -20.23
CA VAL A 206 -14.46 0.64 -19.64
C VAL A 206 -13.91 1.70 -20.61
N THR A 207 -13.77 2.91 -20.12
CA THR A 207 -13.29 4.05 -20.92
C THR A 207 -11.80 4.35 -20.71
N HIS A 208 -11.25 4.00 -19.54
CA HIS A 208 -9.87 4.24 -19.16
C HIS A 208 -9.26 2.99 -18.54
N VAL A 209 -8.09 2.61 -19.04
CA VAL A 209 -7.31 1.47 -18.54
C VAL A 209 -6.00 1.98 -17.94
N ILE A 210 -5.97 2.06 -16.61
CA ILE A 210 -4.77 2.41 -15.85
C ILE A 210 -4.11 1.08 -15.40
N ARG A 211 -2.83 0.87 -15.72
CA ARG A 211 -2.09 -0.35 -15.39
C ARG A 211 -0.58 -0.13 -15.36
N GLY A 212 0.18 -1.13 -14.95
CA GLY A 212 1.64 -1.05 -14.87
C GLY A 212 2.31 -0.93 -16.25
N SER A 213 3.49 -0.32 -16.28
CA SER A 213 4.27 -0.11 -17.52
C SER A 213 4.78 -1.39 -18.17
N GLU A 214 4.73 -2.53 -17.48
CA GLU A 214 5.06 -3.86 -18.03
C GLU A 214 4.20 -4.26 -19.22
N TYR A 215 3.01 -3.69 -19.35
CA TYR A 215 2.08 -3.98 -20.46
C TYR A 215 2.34 -3.17 -21.73
N ILE A 216 3.25 -2.17 -21.71
CA ILE A 216 3.58 -1.35 -22.88
C ILE A 216 4.05 -2.21 -24.03
N ALA A 217 4.94 -3.18 -23.76
CA ALA A 217 5.47 -4.07 -24.79
C ALA A 217 4.40 -4.97 -25.45
N SER A 218 3.32 -5.26 -24.76
CA SER A 218 2.19 -6.07 -25.25
C SER A 218 1.09 -5.23 -25.92
N THR A 219 1.11 -3.91 -25.75
CA THR A 219 0.06 -3.01 -26.26
C THR A 219 -0.16 -3.11 -27.77
N PRO A 220 0.86 -3.28 -28.64
CA PRO A 220 0.63 -3.47 -30.08
C PRO A 220 -0.23 -4.70 -30.40
N LYS A 221 -0.06 -5.81 -29.68
CA LYS A 221 -0.89 -7.03 -29.81
C LYS A 221 -2.34 -6.72 -29.46
N TYR A 222 -2.57 -5.95 -28.41
CA TYR A 222 -3.90 -5.54 -27.97
C TYR A 222 -4.57 -4.62 -28.99
N LEU A 223 -3.83 -3.63 -29.51
CA LEU A 223 -4.33 -2.74 -30.55
C LEU A 223 -4.69 -3.49 -31.83
N SER A 224 -3.90 -4.50 -32.21
CA SER A 224 -4.22 -5.39 -33.33
C SER A 224 -5.53 -6.16 -33.10
N LEU A 225 -5.77 -6.63 -31.88
CA LEU A 225 -7.02 -7.32 -31.54
C LEU A 225 -8.22 -6.36 -31.49
N TYR A 226 -8.07 -5.17 -30.90
CA TYR A 226 -9.11 -4.13 -30.92
C TYR A 226 -9.52 -3.79 -32.37
N GLU A 227 -8.54 -3.58 -33.24
CA GLU A 227 -8.77 -3.28 -34.65
C GLU A 227 -9.49 -4.43 -35.39
N ALA A 228 -9.02 -5.68 -35.19
CA ALA A 228 -9.64 -6.86 -35.77
C ALA A 228 -11.10 -7.04 -35.34
N LEU A 229 -11.40 -6.77 -34.07
CA LEU A 229 -12.75 -6.83 -33.51
C LEU A 229 -13.61 -5.62 -33.84
N LYS A 230 -13.05 -4.58 -34.45
CA LYS A 230 -13.70 -3.29 -34.73
C LYS A 230 -14.20 -2.60 -33.45
N ILE A 231 -13.44 -2.73 -32.39
CA ILE A 231 -13.69 -2.11 -31.07
C ILE A 231 -12.77 -0.90 -30.94
N THR A 232 -13.32 0.24 -30.53
CA THR A 232 -12.49 1.41 -30.16
C THR A 232 -11.75 1.14 -28.87
N PRO A 233 -10.41 1.23 -28.85
CA PRO A 233 -9.65 1.05 -27.60
C PRO A 233 -10.01 2.10 -26.56
N PRO A 234 -9.99 1.76 -25.27
CA PRO A 234 -10.07 2.72 -24.19
C PRO A 234 -8.82 3.63 -24.16
N ILE A 235 -8.89 4.72 -23.41
CA ILE A 235 -7.71 5.53 -23.09
C ILE A 235 -6.77 4.69 -22.24
N LEU A 236 -5.53 4.54 -22.72
CA LEU A 236 -4.49 3.76 -22.02
C LEU A 236 -3.61 4.68 -21.18
N ALA A 237 -3.31 4.28 -19.98
CA ALA A 237 -2.43 4.96 -19.04
C ALA A 237 -1.49 3.94 -18.37
N HIS A 238 -0.22 3.96 -18.74
CA HIS A 238 0.77 3.05 -18.18
C HIS A 238 1.58 3.76 -17.10
N VAL A 239 1.40 3.33 -15.84
CA VAL A 239 2.12 3.90 -14.69
C VAL A 239 3.44 3.17 -14.45
N PRO A 240 4.55 3.90 -14.21
CA PRO A 240 5.86 3.30 -13.94
C PRO A 240 5.86 2.45 -12.68
N HIS A 241 6.81 1.53 -12.58
CA HIS A 241 7.00 0.75 -11.37
C HIS A 241 7.40 1.62 -10.16
N ILE A 242 7.05 1.15 -8.97
CA ILE A 242 7.69 1.62 -7.75
C ILE A 242 9.07 0.97 -7.71
N MET A 243 10.10 1.79 -7.51
CA MET A 243 11.49 1.37 -7.50
C MET A 243 11.96 1.09 -6.08
N ALA A 244 12.89 0.17 -5.93
CA ALA A 244 13.55 -0.09 -4.65
C ALA A 244 14.24 1.17 -4.10
N PRO A 245 14.45 1.27 -2.77
CA PRO A 245 15.15 2.39 -2.14
C PRO A 245 16.53 2.64 -2.75
N SER A 246 17.23 1.58 -3.15
CA SER A 246 18.54 1.62 -3.79
C SER A 246 18.55 0.94 -5.15
N GLY A 247 19.37 1.45 -6.07
CA GLY A 247 19.51 0.89 -7.41
C GLY A 247 18.36 1.25 -8.37
N ASN A 248 18.31 0.56 -9.49
CA ASN A 248 17.34 0.79 -10.58
C ASN A 248 16.45 -0.44 -10.82
N LYS A 249 16.10 -1.17 -9.78
CA LYS A 249 15.21 -2.33 -9.86
C LYS A 249 13.83 -2.02 -9.29
N LYS A 250 12.83 -2.75 -9.77
CA LYS A 250 11.47 -2.73 -9.24
C LYS A 250 11.50 -3.14 -7.76
N LEU A 251 10.70 -2.48 -6.94
CA LEU A 251 10.50 -2.83 -5.53
C LEU A 251 9.95 -4.26 -5.44
N GLY A 252 10.58 -5.09 -4.64
CA GLY A 252 10.17 -6.47 -4.40
C GLY A 252 10.28 -6.85 -2.92
N LYS A 253 9.76 -8.02 -2.55
CA LYS A 253 9.81 -8.53 -1.17
C LYS A 253 11.22 -8.55 -0.57
N ARG A 254 12.24 -8.86 -1.38
CA ARG A 254 13.65 -8.87 -0.94
C ARG A 254 14.24 -7.49 -0.67
N ASP A 255 13.55 -6.43 -1.07
CA ASP A 255 13.96 -5.04 -0.89
C ASP A 255 13.25 -4.36 0.30
N GLY A 256 12.63 -5.15 1.18
CA GLY A 256 11.90 -4.67 2.35
C GLY A 256 10.45 -4.25 2.07
N ALA A 257 9.92 -4.54 0.88
CA ALA A 257 8.51 -4.28 0.60
C ALA A 257 7.62 -5.19 1.43
N LYS A 258 6.91 -4.61 2.38
CA LYS A 258 5.84 -5.25 3.14
C LYS A 258 4.53 -5.24 2.34
N SER A 259 3.63 -6.14 2.67
CA SER A 259 2.25 -6.07 2.20
C SER A 259 1.53 -4.86 2.85
N VAL A 260 0.42 -4.43 2.25
CA VAL A 260 -0.38 -3.34 2.83
C VAL A 260 -0.99 -3.76 4.18
N THR A 261 -1.31 -5.04 4.34
CA THR A 261 -1.82 -5.60 5.60
C THR A 261 -0.78 -5.57 6.72
N GLU A 262 0.51 -5.78 6.40
CA GLU A 262 1.59 -5.64 7.38
C GLU A 262 1.72 -4.18 7.85
N TYR A 263 1.67 -3.19 6.95
CA TYR A 263 1.66 -1.78 7.33
C TYR A 263 0.46 -1.42 8.20
N ARG A 264 -0.74 -1.95 7.90
CA ARG A 264 -1.93 -1.79 8.73
C ARG A 264 -1.70 -2.34 10.14
N SER A 265 -1.11 -3.52 10.27
CA SER A 265 -0.81 -4.13 11.57
C SER A 265 0.26 -3.37 12.38
N GLU A 266 1.16 -2.66 11.70
CA GLU A 266 2.12 -1.76 12.32
C GLU A 266 1.53 -0.39 12.72
N GLY A 267 0.25 -0.17 12.46
CA GLY A 267 -0.44 1.06 12.83
C GLY A 267 -0.23 2.23 11.88
N ILE A 268 0.01 1.93 10.61
CA ILE A 268 -0.11 2.94 9.54
C ILE A 268 -1.60 3.19 9.28
N LEU A 269 -1.99 4.46 9.25
CA LEU A 269 -3.35 4.90 8.97
C LEU A 269 -3.68 4.80 7.47
N PRO A 270 -4.93 4.49 7.09
CA PRO A 270 -5.32 4.45 5.68
C PRO A 270 -5.13 5.79 4.97
N GLU A 271 -5.36 6.90 5.64
CA GLU A 271 -5.14 8.26 5.12
C GLU A 271 -3.65 8.48 4.76
N ALA A 272 -2.76 8.06 5.64
CA ALA A 272 -1.31 8.18 5.41
C ALA A 272 -0.86 7.28 4.25
N MET A 273 -1.39 6.06 4.16
CA MET A 273 -1.09 5.14 3.07
C MET A 273 -1.58 5.69 1.73
N LEU A 274 -2.82 6.22 1.65
CA LEU A 274 -3.34 6.84 0.43
C LEU A 274 -2.51 8.04 0.00
N ASN A 275 -2.20 8.94 0.94
CA ASN A 275 -1.39 10.13 0.68
C ASN A 275 -0.01 9.74 0.14
N PHE A 276 0.65 8.78 0.79
CA PHE A 276 1.95 8.28 0.38
C PHE A 276 1.92 7.64 -1.02
N LEU A 277 0.97 6.73 -1.27
CA LEU A 277 0.84 6.04 -2.56
C LEU A 277 0.50 7.01 -3.70
N ALA A 278 -0.31 8.03 -3.44
CA ALA A 278 -0.61 9.06 -4.44
C ALA A 278 0.67 9.79 -4.86
N GLN A 279 1.50 10.19 -3.91
CA GLN A 279 2.76 10.91 -4.17
C GLN A 279 3.89 10.03 -4.72
N LEU A 280 3.73 8.69 -4.75
CA LEU A 280 4.69 7.81 -5.43
C LEU A 280 4.57 7.91 -6.95
N GLY A 281 5.04 9.01 -7.50
CA GLY A 281 5.07 9.29 -8.93
C GLY A 281 4.03 10.28 -9.42
N TRP A 282 3.33 10.97 -8.51
CA TRP A 282 2.44 12.08 -8.83
C TRP A 282 2.65 13.24 -7.86
N ASN A 283 2.42 14.48 -8.32
CA ASN A 283 2.33 15.68 -7.49
C ASN A 283 1.37 16.68 -8.15
N ASP A 284 0.78 17.56 -7.35
CA ASP A 284 -0.13 18.59 -7.82
C ASP A 284 0.57 19.87 -8.34
N GLY A 285 1.90 19.87 -8.33
CA GLY A 285 2.74 21.02 -8.76
C GLY A 285 2.93 22.07 -7.69
N THR A 286 2.50 21.83 -6.45
CA THR A 286 2.70 22.69 -5.28
C THR A 286 3.67 22.02 -4.29
N GLU A 287 3.94 22.72 -3.16
CA GLU A 287 4.72 22.17 -2.04
C GLU A 287 3.83 21.44 -1.01
N GLN A 288 2.56 21.24 -1.30
CA GLN A 288 1.66 20.50 -0.40
C GLN A 288 2.11 19.05 -0.24
N GLU A 289 2.22 18.60 1.01
CA GLU A 289 2.65 17.24 1.33
C GLU A 289 1.54 16.38 1.90
N ILE A 290 0.57 16.99 2.60
CA ILE A 290 -0.56 16.31 3.22
C ILE A 290 -1.79 16.54 2.37
N PHE A 291 -2.36 15.45 1.88
CA PHE A 291 -3.56 15.45 1.05
C PHE A 291 -4.63 14.55 1.66
N SER A 292 -5.77 15.09 1.95
CA SER A 292 -6.97 14.31 2.23
C SER A 292 -7.41 13.54 0.97
N LYS A 293 -8.20 12.49 1.15
CA LYS A 293 -8.78 11.76 0.01
C LYS A 293 -9.63 12.67 -0.89
N ALA A 294 -10.34 13.64 -0.32
CA ALA A 294 -11.13 14.60 -1.08
C ALA A 294 -10.25 15.50 -1.96
N GLU A 295 -9.15 16.03 -1.40
CA GLU A 295 -8.18 16.83 -2.16
C GLU A 295 -7.47 15.99 -3.24
N LEU A 296 -7.16 14.72 -2.97
CA LEU A 296 -6.61 13.82 -3.98
C LEU A 296 -7.60 13.62 -5.14
N ILE A 297 -8.90 13.42 -4.86
CA ILE A 297 -9.93 13.31 -5.90
C ILE A 297 -10.03 14.58 -6.74
N GLU A 298 -9.96 15.75 -6.10
CA GLU A 298 -10.06 17.05 -6.78
C GLU A 298 -8.84 17.36 -7.66
N LYS A 299 -7.64 17.05 -7.16
CA LYS A 299 -6.38 17.50 -7.76
C LYS A 299 -5.71 16.49 -8.68
N PHE A 300 -6.07 15.20 -8.57
CA PHE A 300 -5.40 14.14 -9.32
C PHE A 300 -5.67 14.23 -10.80
N SER A 301 -4.60 14.13 -11.60
CA SER A 301 -4.68 14.00 -13.05
C SER A 301 -3.55 13.13 -13.59
N LEU A 302 -3.82 12.39 -14.67
CA LEU A 302 -2.87 11.44 -15.27
C LEU A 302 -1.69 12.14 -15.95
N ASP A 303 -1.87 13.35 -16.47
CA ASP A 303 -0.82 14.15 -17.12
C ASP A 303 0.26 14.62 -16.15
N ARG A 304 -0.03 14.63 -14.85
CA ARG A 304 0.93 14.94 -13.77
C ARG A 304 1.64 13.69 -13.22
N VAL A 305 1.28 12.51 -13.68
CA VAL A 305 1.99 11.29 -13.30
C VAL A 305 3.35 11.27 -14.00
N GLN A 306 4.41 11.05 -13.21
CA GLN A 306 5.78 10.98 -13.71
C GLN A 306 5.97 9.78 -14.65
N LYS A 307 6.78 9.96 -15.70
CA LYS A 307 7.12 8.89 -16.66
C LYS A 307 8.18 7.92 -16.15
N SER A 308 8.88 8.29 -15.10
CA SER A 308 9.91 7.47 -14.46
C SER A 308 9.41 6.86 -13.15
N GLY A 309 10.00 5.73 -12.75
CA GLY A 309 9.63 5.07 -11.49
C GLY A 309 10.01 5.91 -10.27
N ALA A 310 9.08 6.05 -9.33
CA ALA A 310 9.32 6.69 -8.05
C ALA A 310 9.98 5.72 -7.07
N ARG A 311 10.95 6.21 -6.29
CA ARG A 311 11.63 5.41 -5.27
C ARG A 311 10.76 5.30 -4.03
N PHE A 312 10.71 4.08 -3.49
CA PHE A 312 10.05 3.81 -2.21
C PHE A 312 10.90 4.37 -1.07
N ASP A 313 10.28 5.14 -0.19
CA ASP A 313 10.88 5.68 1.03
C ASP A 313 9.95 5.41 2.23
N GLU A 314 10.29 4.39 3.02
CA GLU A 314 9.52 4.00 4.20
C GLU A 314 9.55 5.09 5.29
N GLN A 315 10.67 5.83 5.41
CA GLN A 315 10.76 6.92 6.40
C GLN A 315 9.78 8.04 6.06
N ARG A 316 9.56 8.28 4.77
CA ARG A 316 8.54 9.24 4.30
C ARG A 316 7.13 8.78 4.66
N LEU A 317 6.81 7.48 4.49
CA LEU A 317 5.52 6.92 4.91
C LEU A 317 5.31 7.08 6.42
N ILE A 318 6.31 6.73 7.24
CA ILE A 318 6.26 6.86 8.69
C ILE A 318 6.09 8.33 9.12
N TRP A 319 6.78 9.25 8.45
CA TRP A 319 6.62 10.67 8.71
C TRP A 319 5.20 11.17 8.40
N LEU A 320 4.67 10.83 7.21
CA LEU A 320 3.30 11.13 6.83
C LEU A 320 2.29 10.58 7.84
N ASN A 321 2.51 9.34 8.30
CA ASN A 321 1.64 8.71 9.28
C ASN A 321 1.62 9.49 10.60
N GLY A 322 2.79 9.92 11.08
CA GLY A 322 2.87 10.77 12.27
C GLY A 322 2.14 12.11 12.09
N GLN A 323 2.17 12.71 10.89
CA GLN A 323 1.39 13.94 10.61
C GLN A 323 -0.11 13.67 10.68
N TRP A 324 -0.58 12.57 10.08
CA TRP A 324 -1.98 12.17 10.13
C TRP A 324 -2.44 11.83 11.56
N ILE A 325 -1.64 11.10 12.34
CA ILE A 325 -1.96 10.82 13.75
C ILE A 325 -2.16 12.12 14.54
N ARG A 326 -1.28 13.11 14.37
CA ARG A 326 -1.39 14.42 15.06
C ARG A 326 -2.63 15.23 14.65
N SER A 327 -3.15 15.00 13.46
CA SER A 327 -4.36 15.70 12.97
C SER A 327 -5.67 15.08 13.46
N LEU A 328 -5.64 13.87 14.01
CA LEU A 328 -6.84 13.20 14.51
C LEU A 328 -7.36 13.86 15.79
N SER A 329 -8.67 13.87 15.97
CA SER A 329 -9.25 14.16 17.29
C SER A 329 -8.87 13.06 18.28
N LEU A 330 -8.85 13.38 19.57
CA LEU A 330 -8.51 12.42 20.61
C LEU A 330 -9.45 11.20 20.60
N ASP A 331 -10.75 11.42 20.37
CA ASP A 331 -11.74 10.33 20.32
C ASP A 331 -11.54 9.40 19.12
N ASP A 332 -11.23 9.96 17.95
CA ASP A 332 -10.93 9.16 16.76
C ASP A 332 -9.62 8.37 16.94
N LEU A 333 -8.56 9.03 17.43
CA LEU A 333 -7.32 8.35 17.75
C LEU A 333 -7.51 7.25 18.79
N TYR A 334 -8.26 7.52 19.85
CA TYR A 334 -8.57 6.52 20.88
C TYR A 334 -9.28 5.29 20.31
N SER A 335 -10.27 5.52 19.44
CA SER A 335 -10.97 4.42 18.75
C SER A 335 -10.03 3.55 17.92
N ARG A 336 -9.11 4.16 17.19
CA ARG A 336 -8.13 3.46 16.33
C ARG A 336 -7.03 2.75 17.11
N CYS A 337 -6.74 3.21 18.34
CA CYS A 337 -5.71 2.63 19.19
C CYS A 337 -6.15 1.37 19.97
N GLN A 338 -7.43 0.94 19.91
CA GLN A 338 -7.95 -0.10 20.78
C GLN A 338 -7.16 -1.43 20.72
N SER A 339 -6.69 -1.82 19.56
CA SER A 339 -5.89 -3.04 19.36
C SER A 339 -4.39 -2.86 19.60
N PHE A 340 -3.94 -1.63 19.86
CA PHE A 340 -2.52 -1.30 20.03
C PHE A 340 -2.13 -1.04 21.49
N TRP A 341 -3.08 -0.99 22.43
CA TRP A 341 -2.75 -0.92 23.85
C TRP A 341 -2.04 -2.18 24.32
N GLY A 342 -0.99 -2.02 25.12
CA GLY A 342 -0.33 -3.14 25.77
C GLY A 342 -1.23 -3.83 26.79
N GLU A 343 -0.89 -5.05 27.18
CA GLU A 343 -1.64 -5.84 28.16
C GLU A 343 -1.81 -5.10 29.49
N GLU A 344 -0.80 -4.31 29.88
CA GLU A 344 -0.77 -3.48 31.07
C GLU A 344 -1.88 -2.41 31.12
N ALA A 345 -2.33 -1.96 29.97
CA ALA A 345 -3.39 -0.97 29.87
C ALA A 345 -4.81 -1.56 29.80
N LYS A 346 -4.95 -2.89 29.74
CA LYS A 346 -6.23 -3.58 29.45
C LYS A 346 -7.36 -3.17 30.41
N ASN A 347 -7.05 -3.10 31.70
CA ASN A 347 -8.02 -2.84 32.77
C ASN A 347 -8.06 -1.37 33.20
N ALA A 348 -7.32 -0.49 32.53
CA ALA A 348 -7.31 0.91 32.89
C ALA A 348 -8.58 1.63 32.41
N ASP A 349 -9.01 2.61 33.20
CA ASP A 349 -10.15 3.45 32.88
C ASP A 349 -9.98 4.20 31.56
N GLU A 350 -11.06 4.36 30.81
CA GLU A 350 -11.06 5.03 29.50
C GLU A 350 -10.59 6.48 29.60
N SER A 351 -11.03 7.20 30.64
CA SER A 351 -10.66 8.60 30.82
C SER A 351 -9.16 8.73 31.09
N TYR A 352 -8.58 7.81 31.84
CA TYR A 352 -7.15 7.76 32.07
C TYR A 352 -6.37 7.41 30.80
N LYS A 353 -6.82 6.41 30.03
CA LYS A 353 -6.23 6.08 28.72
C LYS A 353 -6.24 7.27 27.75
N LYS A 354 -7.34 8.01 27.68
CA LYS A 354 -7.45 9.21 26.86
C LYS A 354 -6.45 10.29 27.28
N ARG A 355 -6.28 10.53 28.58
CA ARG A 355 -5.27 11.47 29.08
C ARG A 355 -3.85 11.03 28.74
N VAL A 356 -3.54 9.75 28.87
CA VAL A 356 -2.24 9.18 28.46
C VAL A 356 -2.03 9.33 26.95
N LEU A 357 -3.06 9.05 26.15
CA LEU A 357 -3.00 9.15 24.70
C LEU A 357 -2.81 10.60 24.22
N GLU A 358 -3.48 11.55 24.83
CA GLU A 358 -3.32 12.98 24.55
C GLU A 358 -1.87 13.42 24.72
N LEU A 359 -1.21 12.98 25.81
CA LEU A 359 0.21 13.27 26.01
C LEU A 359 1.12 12.58 24.99
N ALA A 360 0.77 11.36 24.54
CA ALA A 360 1.58 10.55 23.65
C ALA A 360 1.41 10.93 22.17
N GLN A 361 0.27 11.51 21.77
CA GLN A 361 -0.15 11.73 20.36
C GLN A 361 0.93 12.38 19.50
N ASP A 362 1.56 13.44 19.97
CA ASP A 362 2.60 14.17 19.23
C ASP A 362 3.86 13.33 18.97
N ARG A 363 4.07 12.28 19.74
CA ARG A 363 5.25 11.40 19.67
C ARG A 363 5.01 10.14 18.85
N LEU A 364 3.75 9.77 18.63
CA LEU A 364 3.39 8.61 17.84
C LEU A 364 3.77 8.82 16.37
N LYS A 365 4.51 7.88 15.84
CA LYS A 365 4.79 7.76 14.39
C LYS A 365 3.93 6.68 13.77
N THR A 366 3.70 5.61 14.51
CA THR A 366 2.76 4.53 14.21
C THR A 366 1.95 4.22 15.45
N LEU A 367 0.78 3.57 15.30
CA LEU A 367 0.00 3.19 16.48
C LEU A 367 0.69 2.09 17.29
N GLN A 368 1.56 1.30 16.67
CA GLN A 368 2.39 0.29 17.35
C GLN A 368 3.40 0.89 18.34
N ASP A 369 3.71 2.18 18.23
CA ASP A 369 4.59 2.85 19.17
C ASP A 369 3.95 3.06 20.55
N LEU A 370 2.60 2.93 20.65
CA LEU A 370 1.83 3.28 21.83
C LEU A 370 2.29 2.57 23.11
N PRO A 371 2.44 1.23 23.16
CA PRO A 371 2.90 0.56 24.38
C PRO A 371 4.27 1.06 24.86
N LYS A 372 5.20 1.23 23.92
CA LYS A 372 6.56 1.69 24.23
C LYS A 372 6.60 3.11 24.83
N LEU A 373 5.64 3.96 24.43
CA LEU A 373 5.56 5.34 24.91
C LEU A 373 4.73 5.48 26.17
N THR A 374 3.93 4.47 26.55
CA THR A 374 2.88 4.64 27.57
C THR A 374 2.84 3.57 28.67
N SER A 375 3.55 2.45 28.54
CA SER A 375 3.51 1.33 29.51
C SER A 375 3.73 1.75 30.95
N TYR A 376 4.68 2.66 31.19
CA TYR A 376 5.03 3.15 32.53
C TYR A 376 3.93 3.97 33.23
N PHE A 377 2.87 4.34 32.53
CA PHE A 377 1.67 4.93 33.14
C PHE A 377 0.78 3.88 33.83
N PHE A 378 0.85 2.64 33.37
CA PHE A 378 -0.07 1.56 33.77
C PHE A 378 0.56 0.55 34.73
N VAL A 379 1.86 0.30 34.60
CA VAL A 379 2.61 -0.62 35.46
C VAL A 379 3.84 0.05 36.03
N GLU A 380 4.36 -0.53 37.13
CA GLU A 380 5.67 -0.12 37.66
C GLU A 380 6.76 -0.62 36.70
N PRO A 381 7.56 0.28 36.10
CA PRO A 381 8.58 -0.11 35.15
C PRO A 381 9.77 -0.79 35.83
N GLU A 382 10.38 -1.74 35.15
CA GLU A 382 11.64 -2.36 35.60
C GLU A 382 12.80 -1.35 35.52
N ILE A 383 13.69 -1.40 36.49
CA ILE A 383 14.87 -0.53 36.53
C ILE A 383 15.87 -0.99 35.46
N ASP A 384 16.06 -0.17 34.43
CA ASP A 384 16.99 -0.37 33.33
C ASP A 384 18.11 0.69 33.35
N THR A 385 19.20 0.40 34.06
CA THR A 385 20.35 1.31 34.18
C THR A 385 21.08 1.53 32.85
N GLU A 386 20.94 0.64 31.85
CA GLU A 386 21.53 0.83 30.53
C GLU A 386 21.00 2.08 29.83
N LEU A 387 19.78 2.50 30.14
CA LEU A 387 19.21 3.75 29.62
C LEU A 387 19.96 4.99 30.12
N ILE A 388 20.47 4.95 31.35
CA ILE A 388 21.30 6.04 31.91
C ILE A 388 22.70 6.01 31.27
N ASP A 389 23.33 4.85 31.23
CA ASP A 389 24.70 4.69 30.70
C ASP A 389 24.76 4.91 29.17
N GLY A 390 23.70 4.58 28.44
CA GLY A 390 23.52 4.85 27.03
C GLY A 390 23.26 6.35 26.70
N ASN A 391 22.83 7.15 27.67
CA ASN A 391 22.56 8.55 27.46
C ASN A 391 23.87 9.37 27.40
N LYS A 392 24.10 10.05 26.27
CA LYS A 392 25.35 10.81 25.99
C LYS A 392 25.72 11.85 27.05
N GLN A 393 24.77 12.38 27.79
CA GLN A 393 25.01 13.39 28.82
C GLN A 393 25.13 12.76 30.20
N LEU A 394 24.25 11.80 30.54
CA LEU A 394 24.23 11.17 31.86
C LEU A 394 25.42 10.25 32.12
N ARG A 395 25.94 9.59 31.09
CA ARG A 395 27.17 8.76 31.21
C ARG A 395 28.42 9.53 31.61
N LYS A 396 28.37 10.88 31.60
CA LYS A 396 29.48 11.73 32.03
C LYS A 396 29.48 11.98 33.53
N LEU A 397 28.38 11.72 34.18
CA LEU A 397 28.20 11.86 35.63
C LEU A 397 28.59 10.54 36.30
N THR A 398 29.24 10.62 37.45
CA THR A 398 29.45 9.51 38.36
C THR A 398 28.08 9.05 38.94
N ASP A 399 28.05 7.87 39.53
CA ASP A 399 26.83 7.42 40.20
C ASP A 399 26.49 8.26 41.43
N ASP A 400 27.48 8.71 42.17
CA ASP A 400 27.31 9.61 43.31
C ASP A 400 26.69 10.97 42.88
N GLU A 401 27.17 11.58 41.79
CA GLU A 401 26.59 12.83 41.25
C GLU A 401 25.13 12.61 40.78
N ARG A 402 24.81 11.46 40.16
CA ARG A 402 23.45 11.15 39.77
C ARG A 402 22.52 11.03 40.97
N ARG A 403 22.99 10.36 42.05
CA ARG A 403 22.26 10.18 43.31
C ARG A 403 22.03 11.49 44.02
N GLU A 404 23.03 12.33 44.10
CA GLU A 404 22.97 13.68 44.69
C GLU A 404 21.89 14.50 43.98
N LEU A 405 21.96 14.61 42.64
CA LEU A 405 20.96 15.34 41.84
C LEU A 405 19.53 14.82 42.05
N LEU A 406 19.34 13.50 42.09
CA LEU A 406 18.03 12.92 42.34
C LEU A 406 17.54 13.11 43.78
N SER A 407 18.45 13.09 44.76
CA SER A 407 18.11 13.37 46.15
C SER A 407 17.61 14.79 46.32
N ILE A 408 18.29 15.80 45.71
CA ILE A 408 17.86 17.18 45.71
C ILE A 408 16.48 17.32 45.00
N ALA A 409 16.34 16.72 43.79
CA ALA A 409 15.07 16.78 43.06
C ALA A 409 13.91 16.15 43.86
N ARG A 410 14.16 15.00 44.51
CA ARG A 410 13.15 14.30 45.38
C ARG A 410 12.69 15.20 46.54
N GLN A 411 13.64 15.89 47.21
CA GLN A 411 13.31 16.78 48.32
C GLN A 411 12.48 17.98 47.90
N GLU A 412 12.77 18.56 46.73
CA GLU A 412 11.99 19.71 46.21
C GLU A 412 10.61 19.25 45.69
N PHE A 413 10.51 18.11 45.05
CA PHE A 413 9.22 17.55 44.64
C PHE A 413 8.31 17.21 45.86
N GLU A 414 8.89 16.77 46.97
CA GLU A 414 8.14 16.51 48.20
C GLU A 414 7.45 17.75 48.77
N LYS A 415 8.01 18.93 48.58
CA LYS A 415 7.44 20.21 49.06
C LYS A 415 6.24 20.69 48.23
N ILE A 416 6.07 20.19 46.98
CA ILE A 416 4.96 20.60 46.12
C ILE A 416 3.63 20.10 46.74
N THR A 417 2.76 21.03 47.09
CA THR A 417 1.45 20.76 47.68
C THR A 417 0.40 20.50 46.58
N ASP A 418 0.46 21.25 45.47
CA ASP A 418 -0.45 21.11 44.33
C ASP A 418 0.34 20.54 43.17
N TRP A 419 0.09 19.24 42.87
CA TRP A 419 0.86 18.48 41.86
C TRP A 419 0.28 18.66 40.47
N THR A 420 0.55 19.83 39.87
CA THR A 420 0.12 20.20 38.54
C THR A 420 1.32 20.31 37.57
N PRO A 421 1.10 20.22 36.24
CA PRO A 421 2.18 20.44 35.27
C PRO A 421 2.92 21.76 35.46
N GLU A 422 2.21 22.82 35.83
CA GLU A 422 2.80 24.16 36.04
C GLU A 422 3.71 24.18 37.26
N THR A 423 3.24 23.70 38.42
CA THR A 423 4.04 23.69 39.66
C THR A 423 5.24 22.75 39.54
N ILE A 424 5.12 21.62 38.84
CA ILE A 424 6.24 20.73 38.55
C ILE A 424 7.25 21.41 37.64
N GLN A 425 6.81 22.12 36.60
CA GLN A 425 7.73 22.83 35.69
C GLN A 425 8.48 23.93 36.42
N ASN A 426 7.81 24.68 37.31
CA ASN A 426 8.46 25.72 38.13
C ASN A 426 9.53 25.09 39.04
N CYS A 427 9.21 24.00 39.72
CA CYS A 427 10.18 23.28 40.55
C CYS A 427 11.38 22.76 39.72
N LEU A 428 11.12 22.21 38.54
CA LEU A 428 12.18 21.77 37.62
C LEU A 428 13.10 22.92 37.19
N ASN A 429 12.56 24.11 36.96
CA ASN A 429 13.34 25.30 36.62
C ASN A 429 14.19 25.78 37.81
N GLU A 430 13.62 25.85 39.01
CA GLU A 430 14.34 26.18 40.25
C GLU A 430 15.47 25.18 40.54
N LEU A 431 15.25 23.91 40.27
CA LEU A 431 16.28 22.86 40.37
C LEU A 431 17.45 23.09 39.43
N LEU A 432 17.23 23.61 38.21
CA LEU A 432 18.33 23.97 37.31
C LEU A 432 19.20 25.11 37.90
N GLU A 433 18.58 26.12 38.50
CA GLU A 433 19.29 27.24 39.13
C GLU A 433 20.07 26.77 40.37
N THR A 434 19.44 25.96 41.22
CA THR A 434 20.03 25.46 42.47
C THR A 434 21.18 24.50 42.21
N THR A 435 21.05 23.59 41.24
CA THR A 435 22.09 22.59 40.96
C THR A 435 23.13 23.03 39.94
N GLY A 436 22.89 24.14 39.23
CA GLY A 436 23.74 24.61 38.11
C GLY A 436 23.76 23.65 36.92
N GLN A 437 22.86 22.67 36.87
CA GLN A 437 22.84 21.67 35.81
C GLN A 437 22.09 22.18 34.57
N LYS A 438 22.41 21.58 33.42
CA LYS A 438 21.68 21.84 32.17
C LYS A 438 20.39 21.02 32.11
N PRO A 439 19.34 21.58 31.47
CA PRO A 439 18.08 20.83 31.29
C PRO A 439 18.26 19.40 30.71
N GLY A 440 19.15 19.26 29.73
CA GLY A 440 19.47 17.98 29.10
C GLY A 440 20.08 16.93 30.04
N ILE A 441 20.65 17.35 31.18
CA ILE A 441 21.15 16.45 32.24
C ILE A 441 20.05 16.15 33.25
N LEU A 442 19.58 17.17 33.97
CA LEU A 442 18.65 17.00 35.08
C LEU A 442 17.32 16.43 34.60
N PHE A 443 16.72 17.00 33.55
CA PHE A 443 15.42 16.51 33.06
C PHE A 443 15.50 15.12 32.46
N SER A 444 16.64 14.77 31.81
CA SER A 444 16.84 13.41 31.30
C SER A 444 17.01 12.40 32.43
N LEU A 445 17.72 12.76 33.49
CA LEU A 445 17.90 11.88 34.65
C LEU A 445 16.56 11.62 35.37
N VAL A 446 15.82 12.69 35.67
CA VAL A 446 14.48 12.57 36.30
C VAL A 446 13.53 11.76 35.42
N ARG A 447 13.50 12.05 34.10
CA ARG A 447 12.67 11.31 33.15
C ARG A 447 12.98 9.81 33.16
N ILE A 448 14.25 9.45 32.97
CA ILE A 448 14.63 8.03 32.89
C ILE A 448 14.27 7.31 34.19
N VAL A 449 14.63 7.85 35.34
CA VAL A 449 14.38 7.21 36.63
C VAL A 449 12.88 7.08 36.97
N THR A 450 12.06 8.00 36.48
CA THR A 450 10.61 7.96 36.74
C THR A 450 9.82 7.16 35.70
N THR A 451 10.37 6.90 34.53
CA THR A 451 9.66 6.20 33.46
C THR A 451 10.35 4.91 33.00
N TRP A 452 11.64 4.77 33.24
CA TRP A 452 12.51 3.72 32.66
C TRP A 452 12.24 3.50 31.17
N ALA A 453 12.03 4.62 30.47
CA ALA A 453 11.83 4.66 29.04
C ALA A 453 12.81 5.63 28.38
N PRO A 454 13.30 5.35 27.15
CA PRO A 454 14.25 6.23 26.46
C PRO A 454 13.63 7.56 26.07
N PHE A 455 12.31 7.62 25.94
CA PHE A 455 11.53 8.78 25.55
C PHE A 455 10.24 8.85 26.38
N SER A 456 9.79 10.06 26.64
CA SER A 456 8.45 10.33 27.17
C SER A 456 7.89 11.60 26.54
N PRO A 457 6.61 11.90 26.70
CA PRO A 457 6.04 13.23 26.47
C PRO A 457 6.76 14.33 27.29
N GLN A 458 6.23 15.52 27.37
CA GLN A 458 6.81 16.56 28.20
C GLN A 458 6.91 16.08 29.66
N LEU A 459 8.07 16.36 30.31
CA LEU A 459 8.38 15.76 31.61
C LEU A 459 7.38 16.18 32.69
N ASN A 460 7.05 17.46 32.77
CA ASN A 460 6.09 17.99 33.75
C ASN A 460 4.69 17.34 33.62
N ASP A 461 4.18 17.21 32.39
CA ASP A 461 2.90 16.58 32.11
C ASP A 461 2.93 15.09 32.43
N THR A 462 4.05 14.43 32.08
CA THR A 462 4.30 13.02 32.40
C THR A 462 4.25 12.78 33.91
N LEU A 463 4.99 13.59 34.70
CA LEU A 463 5.04 13.46 36.15
C LEU A 463 3.68 13.78 36.79
N ALA A 464 2.97 14.80 36.28
CA ALA A 464 1.63 15.14 36.76
C ALA A 464 0.65 13.97 36.57
N LEU A 465 0.72 13.28 35.45
CA LEU A 465 -0.16 12.15 35.15
C LEU A 465 0.23 10.86 35.91
N ILE A 466 1.54 10.61 36.14
CA ILE A 466 2.05 9.53 37.00
C ILE A 466 1.57 9.72 38.44
N GLY A 467 1.55 10.98 38.92
CA GLY A 467 1.18 11.36 40.29
C GLY A 467 2.41 11.47 41.21
N LYS A 468 2.25 12.30 42.28
CA LYS A 468 3.33 12.64 43.19
C LYS A 468 3.91 11.40 43.89
N GLU A 469 3.06 10.57 44.49
CA GLU A 469 3.48 9.41 45.24
C GLU A 469 4.32 8.42 44.46
N LYS A 470 3.85 8.06 43.26
CA LYS A 470 4.60 7.16 42.34
C LYS A 470 5.90 7.81 41.84
N THR A 471 5.90 9.09 41.56
CA THR A 471 7.10 9.82 41.15
C THR A 471 8.19 9.76 42.20
N LEU A 472 7.83 10.08 43.48
CA LEU A 472 8.78 10.01 44.60
C LEU A 472 9.25 8.58 44.86
N GLN A 473 8.34 7.61 44.85
CA GLN A 473 8.66 6.18 45.03
C GLN A 473 9.68 5.69 43.98
N ARG A 474 9.53 6.07 42.70
CA ARG A 474 10.45 5.66 41.62
C ARG A 474 11.82 6.25 41.81
N ILE A 475 11.91 7.50 42.26
CA ILE A 475 13.20 8.11 42.60
C ILE A 475 13.81 7.38 43.81
N ASP A 476 13.05 7.11 44.85
CA ASP A 476 13.52 6.38 46.04
C ASP A 476 13.99 4.97 45.68
N ASN A 477 13.31 4.25 44.80
CA ASN A 477 13.72 2.93 44.31
C ASN A 477 15.10 2.95 43.66
N TYR A 478 15.44 4.00 42.90
CA TYR A 478 16.78 4.17 42.34
C TYR A 478 17.83 4.53 43.41
N LEU A 479 17.49 5.40 44.35
CA LEU A 479 18.42 5.84 45.41
C LEU A 479 18.79 4.72 46.39
N GLN A 480 17.91 3.73 46.57
CA GLN A 480 18.12 2.59 47.49
C GLN A 480 18.89 1.42 46.84
N LYS A 481 19.03 1.39 45.51
CA LYS A 481 19.75 0.35 44.76
C LYS A 481 21.24 0.63 44.69
#